data_cc8b1cca78ec6b007c1fd3dc6c3b5264
#
_entry.id   cc8b1cca78ec6b007c1fd3dc6c3b5264
#
_cell.length_a   1.000
_cell.length_b   1.000
_cell.length_c   1.000
_cell.angle_alpha   90.00
_cell.angle_beta   90.00
_cell.angle_gamma   90.00
#
_symmetry.space_group_name_H-M   'P 1'
#
loop_
_entity.id
_entity.type
_entity.pdbx_description
1 polymer ?
#
loop_
_entity_poly.entity_id
_entity_poly.type
_entity_poly.pdbx_seq_one_letter_code
_entity_poly.pdbx_strand_id
1 'polypeptide(L)'
;MHDIELSEEQVMIRDMARDFARGEIAPHAQAWEKAGWIDDGLVAKMGELGLLGMVVPEEWGGTYVDYVAYALAVEEISAGDGATGALMSIHNSVGCGPVLNYGTEEQKQTWLPDLASGQAIGCFCLTEPQAGSEAHNLRTRAELRDGQWVINGAKQFVSNGKRAKLAIVFAVTDPDLGKRGISAFLVPTDTAGFIVDRTEHKMGIRASDTCAVTLNNCTIAEANLLGERGKGLSIALSNLEGGRIGIAAQALGIARAAFEAALAYARDRVQFDKPIIEHQSIANMLADMHMQLNAARLLILHAARLRTAGKPCLSQASQAKLFASEMAEKVCSSAIQIHGGYGYLEDYPVEKYYRDARITQIYEGSSEIQRMVIARELKNYLV
;
A
#
# COMPACT_ATOMS: atom_id res chain seq x y z
N MET A 1 24.14 5.72 8.33
CA MET A 1 23.40 4.94 7.29
C MET A 1 24.09 5.22 5.94
N HIS A 2 25.41 4.87 5.85
CA HIS A 2 26.27 5.36 4.76
C HIS A 2 26.65 4.30 3.70
N ASP A 3 26.12 3.05 3.78
CA ASP A 3 26.67 1.96 2.97
C ASP A 3 25.64 1.21 2.09
N ILE A 4 24.43 1.76 1.91
CA ILE A 4 23.57 1.28 0.84
C ILE A 4 23.79 2.21 -0.34
N GLU A 5 24.52 1.75 -1.36
CA GLU A 5 24.74 2.52 -2.59
C GLU A 5 23.41 2.85 -3.24
N LEU A 6 23.00 4.10 -3.11
CA LEU A 6 21.86 4.70 -3.81
C LEU A 6 22.44 5.60 -4.93
N SER A 7 21.74 5.64 -6.07
CA SER A 7 22.07 6.63 -7.11
C SER A 7 21.74 8.04 -6.64
N GLU A 8 22.34 9.04 -7.28
CA GLU A 8 22.05 10.46 -7.00
C GLU A 8 20.55 10.76 -7.17
N GLU A 9 19.92 10.18 -8.18
CA GLU A 9 18.49 10.34 -8.45
C GLU A 9 17.62 9.70 -7.36
N GLN A 10 17.96 8.49 -6.88
CA GLN A 10 17.27 7.85 -5.75
C GLN A 10 17.38 8.66 -4.47
N VAL A 11 18.56 9.26 -4.20
CA VAL A 11 18.78 10.16 -3.07
C VAL A 11 17.93 11.41 -3.19
N MET A 12 17.89 12.04 -4.36
CA MET A 12 17.09 13.25 -4.63
C MET A 12 15.58 12.98 -4.43
N ILE A 13 15.07 11.88 -4.94
CA ILE A 13 13.66 11.48 -4.77
C ILE A 13 13.34 11.21 -3.30
N ARG A 14 14.20 10.47 -2.60
CA ARG A 14 14.05 10.22 -1.16
C ARG A 14 13.99 11.52 -0.37
N ASP A 15 14.94 12.43 -0.62
CA ASP A 15 15.05 13.67 0.14
C ASP A 15 13.87 14.62 -0.16
N MET A 16 13.44 14.73 -1.40
CA MET A 16 12.19 15.43 -1.80
C MET A 16 10.98 14.86 -1.06
N ALA A 17 10.79 13.53 -1.09
CA ALA A 17 9.66 12.89 -0.41
C ALA A 17 9.71 13.10 1.11
N ARG A 18 10.92 13.11 1.71
CA ARG A 18 11.14 13.38 3.14
C ARG A 18 10.75 14.81 3.50
N ASP A 19 11.22 15.79 2.73
CA ASP A 19 10.94 17.19 3.00
C ASP A 19 9.44 17.47 2.87
N PHE A 20 8.79 16.90 1.86
CA PHE A 20 7.35 16.97 1.68
C PHE A 20 6.60 16.28 2.85
N ALA A 21 7.02 15.09 3.26
CA ALA A 21 6.40 14.38 4.37
C ALA A 21 6.50 15.15 5.70
N ARG A 22 7.65 15.76 5.97
CA ARG A 22 7.87 16.55 7.19
C ARG A 22 7.14 17.90 7.18
N GLY A 23 7.10 18.57 6.02
CA GLY A 23 6.51 19.90 5.89
C GLY A 23 4.99 19.89 5.72
N GLU A 24 4.47 18.97 4.92
CA GLU A 24 3.08 19.01 4.46
C GLU A 24 2.22 17.86 5.01
N ILE A 25 2.81 16.74 5.47
CA ILE A 25 2.04 15.57 5.92
C ILE A 25 2.03 15.46 7.44
N ALA A 26 3.19 15.32 8.07
CA ALA A 26 3.29 15.04 9.50
C ALA A 26 2.57 16.07 10.39
N PRO A 27 2.60 17.40 10.10
CA PRO A 27 1.87 18.38 10.90
C PRO A 27 0.35 18.22 10.88
N HIS A 28 -0.19 17.57 9.84
CA HIS A 28 -1.63 17.44 9.62
C HIS A 28 -2.19 16.04 9.89
N ALA A 29 -1.32 15.04 10.03
CA ALA A 29 -1.68 13.61 10.13
C ALA A 29 -2.73 13.33 11.21
N GLN A 30 -2.60 13.93 12.40
CA GLN A 30 -3.54 13.74 13.51
C GLN A 30 -4.92 14.38 13.25
N ALA A 31 -4.94 15.54 12.57
CA ALA A 31 -6.18 16.19 12.18
C ALA A 31 -6.94 15.37 11.13
N TRP A 32 -6.23 14.84 10.13
CA TRP A 32 -6.82 13.96 9.11
C TRP A 32 -7.31 12.64 9.68
N GLU A 33 -6.60 12.07 10.65
CA GLU A 33 -7.06 10.86 11.35
C GLU A 33 -8.40 11.11 12.06
N LYS A 34 -8.55 12.25 12.78
CA LYS A 34 -9.80 12.65 13.44
C LYS A 34 -10.91 12.92 12.45
N ALA A 35 -10.60 13.53 11.30
CA ALA A 35 -11.56 13.78 10.23
C ALA A 35 -11.93 12.50 9.45
N GLY A 36 -11.11 11.45 9.48
CA GLY A 36 -11.28 10.24 8.69
C GLY A 36 -11.03 10.47 7.18
N TRP A 37 -10.27 11.52 6.81
CA TRP A 37 -10.05 11.93 5.43
C TRP A 37 -8.73 12.68 5.25
N ILE A 38 -7.94 12.26 4.24
CA ILE A 38 -6.76 12.98 3.79
C ILE A 38 -7.22 14.14 2.91
N ASP A 39 -6.72 15.32 3.14
CA ASP A 39 -7.06 16.53 2.38
C ASP A 39 -6.82 16.35 0.87
N ASP A 40 -7.79 16.79 0.05
CA ASP A 40 -7.71 16.65 -1.41
C ASP A 40 -6.62 17.53 -2.00
N GLY A 41 -6.32 18.67 -1.38
CA GLY A 41 -5.22 19.55 -1.79
C GLY A 41 -3.85 18.88 -1.58
N LEU A 42 -3.70 18.05 -0.54
CA LEU A 42 -2.49 17.25 -0.37
C LEU A 42 -2.33 16.23 -1.50
N VAL A 43 -3.43 15.53 -1.83
CA VAL A 43 -3.40 14.52 -2.92
C VAL A 43 -3.04 15.17 -4.25
N ALA A 44 -3.56 16.37 -4.53
CA ALA A 44 -3.18 17.13 -5.71
C ALA A 44 -1.67 17.48 -5.72
N LYS A 45 -1.13 17.98 -4.60
CA LYS A 45 0.32 18.23 -4.45
C LYS A 45 1.17 16.96 -4.64
N MET A 46 0.71 15.81 -4.14
CA MET A 46 1.38 14.54 -4.39
C MET A 46 1.43 14.19 -5.88
N GLY A 47 0.36 14.48 -6.62
CA GLY A 47 0.32 14.33 -8.07
C GLY A 47 1.30 15.27 -8.78
N GLU A 48 1.33 16.55 -8.41
CA GLU A 48 2.27 17.56 -8.94
C GLU A 48 3.73 17.17 -8.72
N LEU A 49 4.04 16.53 -7.58
CA LEU A 49 5.37 16.00 -7.28
C LEU A 49 5.66 14.65 -7.95
N GLY A 50 4.73 14.09 -8.72
CA GLY A 50 4.86 12.80 -9.40
C GLY A 50 4.79 11.58 -8.49
N LEU A 51 4.45 11.74 -7.20
CA LEU A 51 4.39 10.65 -6.22
C LEU A 51 3.26 9.64 -6.51
N LEU A 52 2.26 10.03 -7.30
CA LEU A 52 1.14 9.16 -7.67
C LEU A 52 1.38 8.41 -8.99
N GLY A 53 2.42 8.78 -9.76
CA GLY A 53 2.80 8.15 -11.03
C GLY A 53 4.14 7.41 -10.99
N MET A 54 4.67 7.04 -9.83
CA MET A 54 6.04 6.51 -9.68
C MET A 54 6.27 5.13 -10.30
N VAL A 55 5.23 4.39 -10.65
CA VAL A 55 5.35 3.11 -11.39
C VAL A 55 4.96 3.24 -12.85
N VAL A 56 4.53 4.43 -13.28
CA VAL A 56 4.06 4.73 -14.64
C VAL A 56 5.21 5.39 -15.42
N PRO A 57 5.57 4.90 -16.61
CA PRO A 57 6.56 5.54 -17.47
C PRO A 57 6.16 6.94 -17.90
N GLU A 58 7.16 7.75 -18.29
CA GLU A 58 6.99 9.13 -18.72
C GLU A 58 6.08 9.26 -19.96
N GLU A 59 6.11 8.30 -20.87
CA GLU A 59 5.25 8.25 -22.07
C GLU A 59 3.75 8.26 -21.73
N TRP A 60 3.37 7.85 -20.52
CA TRP A 60 2.01 7.85 -19.97
C TRP A 60 1.80 8.92 -18.89
N GLY A 61 2.70 9.90 -18.80
CA GLY A 61 2.60 11.00 -17.83
C GLY A 61 3.10 10.65 -16.42
N GLY A 62 3.75 9.53 -16.22
CA GLY A 62 4.32 9.12 -14.94
C GLY A 62 5.74 9.61 -14.71
N THR A 63 6.30 9.20 -13.59
CA THR A 63 7.64 9.59 -13.10
C THR A 63 8.48 8.38 -12.71
N TYR A 64 8.28 7.25 -13.41
CA TYR A 64 8.99 6.01 -13.11
C TYR A 64 10.50 6.15 -13.31
N VAL A 65 11.25 6.00 -12.25
CA VAL A 65 12.70 5.85 -12.25
C VAL A 65 13.05 4.37 -12.05
N ASP A 66 12.78 3.88 -10.85
CA ASP A 66 12.91 2.47 -10.49
C ASP A 66 12.11 2.13 -9.21
N TYR A 67 12.04 0.84 -8.88
CA TYR A 67 11.35 0.39 -7.67
C TYR A 67 12.09 0.73 -6.36
N VAL A 68 13.39 1.02 -6.41
CA VAL A 68 14.15 1.50 -5.24
C VAL A 68 13.70 2.91 -4.87
N ALA A 69 13.66 3.83 -5.87
CA ALA A 69 13.15 5.19 -5.68
C ALA A 69 11.71 5.19 -5.16
N TYR A 70 10.84 4.34 -5.74
CA TYR A 70 9.47 4.15 -5.28
C TYR A 70 9.42 3.70 -3.82
N ALA A 71 10.17 2.66 -3.42
CA ALA A 71 10.17 2.16 -2.05
C ALA A 71 10.68 3.21 -1.05
N LEU A 72 11.72 3.98 -1.41
CA LEU A 72 12.24 5.06 -0.59
C LEU A 72 11.20 6.18 -0.40
N ALA A 73 10.50 6.58 -1.47
CA ALA A 73 9.45 7.59 -1.38
C ALA A 73 8.28 7.11 -0.51
N VAL A 74 7.81 5.86 -0.69
CA VAL A 74 6.75 5.29 0.17
C VAL A 74 7.18 5.24 1.64
N GLU A 75 8.43 4.89 1.94
CA GLU A 75 8.97 4.92 3.31
C GLU A 75 8.88 6.33 3.92
N GLU A 76 9.32 7.36 3.19
CA GLU A 76 9.32 8.74 3.69
C GLU A 76 7.91 9.29 3.89
N ILE A 77 7.01 9.08 2.92
CA ILE A 77 5.61 9.50 3.02
C ILE A 77 4.91 8.80 4.19
N SER A 78 5.17 7.50 4.38
CA SER A 78 4.58 6.72 5.48
C SER A 78 5.12 7.09 6.85
N ALA A 79 6.35 7.62 6.92
CA ALA A 79 6.90 8.18 8.15
C ALA A 79 6.19 9.51 8.54
N GLY A 80 5.69 10.26 7.56
CA GLY A 80 4.81 11.42 7.79
C GLY A 80 3.41 11.01 8.27
N ASP A 81 2.80 10.05 7.57
CA ASP A 81 1.50 9.48 7.94
C ASP A 81 1.27 8.12 7.25
N GLY A 82 0.95 7.11 8.05
CA GLY A 82 0.70 5.74 7.55
C GLY A 82 -0.50 5.65 6.59
N ALA A 83 -1.52 6.48 6.75
CA ALA A 83 -2.69 6.50 5.88
C ALA A 83 -2.36 7.10 4.51
N THR A 84 -1.57 8.17 4.46
CA THR A 84 -1.09 8.79 3.22
C THR A 84 -0.14 7.85 2.47
N GLY A 85 0.75 7.15 3.20
CA GLY A 85 1.58 6.10 2.62
C GLY A 85 0.77 4.95 2.01
N ALA A 86 -0.33 4.54 2.67
CA ALA A 86 -1.25 3.55 2.13
C ALA A 86 -1.91 4.02 0.83
N LEU A 87 -2.42 5.26 0.79
CA LEU A 87 -3.01 5.84 -0.42
C LEU A 87 -2.01 5.80 -1.58
N MET A 88 -0.80 6.30 -1.38
CA MET A 88 0.26 6.34 -2.39
C MET A 88 0.62 4.94 -2.89
N SER A 89 0.86 3.99 -1.96
CA SER A 89 1.27 2.63 -2.30
C SER A 89 0.20 1.87 -3.08
N ILE A 90 -1.04 1.90 -2.62
CA ILE A 90 -2.17 1.20 -3.24
C ILE A 90 -2.48 1.80 -4.62
N HIS A 91 -2.48 3.13 -4.71
CA HIS A 91 -2.74 3.81 -5.98
C HIS A 91 -1.70 3.43 -7.05
N ASN A 92 -0.40 3.52 -6.73
CA ASN A 92 0.65 3.15 -7.66
C ASN A 92 0.59 1.66 -8.04
N SER A 93 0.51 0.76 -7.05
CA SER A 93 0.67 -0.68 -7.28
C SER A 93 -0.56 -1.33 -7.92
N VAL A 94 -1.73 -1.15 -7.33
CA VAL A 94 -2.96 -1.85 -7.77
C VAL A 94 -4.00 -0.92 -8.40
N GLY A 95 -3.79 0.39 -8.36
CA GLY A 95 -4.54 1.38 -9.16
C GLY A 95 -3.96 1.53 -10.56
N CYS A 96 -2.69 1.97 -10.67
CA CYS A 96 -2.00 2.17 -11.95
C CYS A 96 -1.51 0.86 -12.59
N GLY A 97 -0.91 -0.03 -11.78
CA GLY A 97 -0.25 -1.24 -12.26
C GLY A 97 -1.09 -2.13 -13.19
N PRO A 98 -2.34 -2.48 -12.86
CA PRO A 98 -3.18 -3.28 -13.75
C PRO A 98 -3.42 -2.64 -15.11
N VAL A 99 -3.68 -1.33 -15.17
CA VAL A 99 -3.88 -0.60 -16.42
C VAL A 99 -2.59 -0.59 -17.25
N LEU A 100 -1.45 -0.28 -16.61
CA LEU A 100 -0.15 -0.26 -17.27
C LEU A 100 0.22 -1.60 -17.89
N ASN A 101 0.05 -2.69 -17.12
CA ASN A 101 0.57 -4.01 -17.50
C ASN A 101 -0.37 -4.79 -18.43
N TYR A 102 -1.68 -4.51 -18.39
CA TYR A 102 -2.70 -5.33 -19.05
C TYR A 102 -3.71 -4.55 -19.88
N GLY A 103 -3.70 -3.21 -19.80
CA GLY A 103 -4.56 -2.36 -20.60
C GLY A 103 -4.17 -2.36 -22.07
N THR A 104 -5.18 -2.20 -22.95
CA THR A 104 -4.93 -1.85 -24.35
C THR A 104 -4.32 -0.44 -24.43
N GLU A 105 -3.72 -0.09 -25.55
CA GLU A 105 -3.16 1.27 -25.74
C GLU A 105 -4.22 2.35 -25.52
N GLU A 106 -5.46 2.11 -25.96
CA GLU A 106 -6.59 3.02 -25.76
C GLU A 106 -6.95 3.15 -24.26
N GLN A 107 -6.98 2.03 -23.53
CA GLN A 107 -7.23 2.04 -22.08
C GLN A 107 -6.11 2.77 -21.31
N LYS A 108 -4.84 2.55 -21.69
CA LYS A 108 -3.69 3.26 -21.11
C LYS A 108 -3.77 4.75 -21.37
N GLN A 109 -4.02 5.14 -22.62
CA GLN A 109 -4.13 6.55 -23.00
C GLN A 109 -5.29 7.26 -22.30
N THR A 110 -6.39 6.53 -22.04
CA THR A 110 -7.56 7.08 -21.34
C THR A 110 -7.30 7.29 -19.85
N TRP A 111 -6.58 6.38 -19.19
CA TRP A 111 -6.54 6.36 -17.73
C TRP A 111 -5.20 6.72 -17.12
N LEU A 112 -4.07 6.31 -17.72
CA LEU A 112 -2.76 6.47 -17.06
C LEU A 112 -2.36 7.93 -16.83
N PRO A 113 -2.60 8.89 -17.74
CA PRO A 113 -2.23 10.28 -17.50
C PRO A 113 -2.95 10.87 -16.28
N ASP A 114 -4.25 10.61 -16.14
CA ASP A 114 -5.05 11.12 -15.03
C ASP A 114 -4.68 10.40 -13.71
N LEU A 115 -4.40 9.10 -13.77
CA LEU A 115 -3.93 8.35 -12.61
C LEU A 115 -2.55 8.83 -12.17
N ALA A 116 -1.60 8.99 -13.08
CA ALA A 116 -0.24 9.41 -12.77
C ALA A 116 -0.17 10.83 -12.20
N SER A 117 -0.99 11.74 -12.71
CA SER A 117 -1.09 13.12 -12.20
C SER A 117 -1.94 13.27 -10.94
N GLY A 118 -2.63 12.21 -10.50
CA GLY A 118 -3.53 12.26 -9.34
C GLY A 118 -4.88 12.94 -9.62
N GLN A 119 -5.18 13.31 -10.87
CA GLN A 119 -6.50 13.80 -11.28
C GLN A 119 -7.57 12.70 -11.14
N ALA A 120 -7.17 11.44 -11.30
CA ALA A 120 -7.95 10.28 -10.96
C ALA A 120 -7.19 9.42 -9.93
N ILE A 121 -7.89 8.89 -8.94
CA ILE A 121 -7.37 7.89 -8.02
C ILE A 121 -7.96 6.54 -8.40
N GLY A 122 -7.13 5.49 -8.38
CA GLY A 122 -7.56 4.11 -8.62
C GLY A 122 -7.89 3.37 -7.33
N CYS A 123 -8.88 2.48 -7.39
CA CYS A 123 -9.15 1.51 -6.33
C CYS A 123 -9.22 0.08 -6.88
N PHE A 124 -9.04 -0.91 -5.99
CA PHE A 124 -8.90 -2.32 -6.35
C PHE A 124 -9.98 -3.15 -5.67
N CYS A 125 -10.93 -3.65 -6.44
CA CYS A 125 -12.14 -4.31 -5.98
C CYS A 125 -12.03 -5.84 -6.17
N LEU A 126 -11.15 -6.49 -5.39
CA LEU A 126 -10.95 -7.95 -5.40
C LEU A 126 -11.71 -8.61 -4.24
N THR A 127 -11.41 -8.20 -3.01
CA THR A 127 -11.91 -8.80 -1.77
C THR A 127 -13.42 -8.74 -1.66
N GLU A 128 -14.02 -9.82 -1.20
CA GLU A 128 -15.45 -9.93 -0.89
C GLU A 128 -15.67 -10.39 0.55
N PRO A 129 -16.85 -10.21 1.15
CA PRO A 129 -17.09 -10.60 2.54
C PRO A 129 -16.70 -12.04 2.89
N GLN A 130 -16.78 -12.98 1.94
CA GLN A 130 -16.39 -14.39 2.12
C GLN A 130 -15.04 -14.75 1.48
N ALA A 131 -14.43 -13.86 0.68
CA ALA A 131 -13.23 -14.13 -0.11
C ALA A 131 -12.13 -13.08 0.18
N GLY A 132 -11.29 -13.35 1.17
CA GLY A 132 -10.09 -12.57 1.49
C GLY A 132 -8.83 -13.31 1.01
N SER A 133 -8.20 -14.09 1.88
CA SER A 133 -7.01 -14.91 1.54
C SER A 133 -7.28 -15.92 0.42
N GLU A 134 -8.50 -16.44 0.33
CA GLU A 134 -8.96 -17.27 -0.77
C GLU A 134 -9.52 -16.40 -1.90
N ALA A 135 -8.64 -15.60 -2.54
CA ALA A 135 -9.02 -14.61 -3.54
C ALA A 135 -9.73 -15.15 -4.80
N HIS A 136 -9.77 -16.45 -4.99
CA HIS A 136 -10.48 -17.07 -6.11
C HIS A 136 -11.93 -17.48 -5.80
N ASN A 137 -12.36 -17.37 -4.55
CA ASN A 137 -13.71 -17.73 -4.11
C ASN A 137 -14.68 -16.54 -4.24
N LEU A 138 -14.62 -15.86 -5.39
CA LEU A 138 -15.47 -14.71 -5.69
C LEU A 138 -16.92 -15.13 -6.01
N ARG A 139 -17.88 -14.31 -5.57
CA ARG A 139 -19.30 -14.44 -5.89
C ARG A 139 -19.82 -13.34 -6.81
N THR A 140 -19.13 -12.22 -6.94
CA THR A 140 -19.42 -11.17 -7.93
C THR A 140 -19.43 -11.79 -9.32
N ARG A 141 -20.47 -11.52 -10.10
CA ARG A 141 -20.70 -12.04 -11.46
C ARG A 141 -20.64 -10.90 -12.48
N ALA A 142 -20.11 -11.20 -13.65
CA ALA A 142 -20.19 -10.34 -14.83
C ALA A 142 -20.72 -11.14 -16.02
N GLU A 143 -21.80 -10.68 -16.61
CA GLU A 143 -22.44 -11.30 -17.76
C GLU A 143 -22.39 -10.35 -18.95
N LEU A 144 -21.97 -10.86 -20.11
CA LEU A 144 -22.00 -10.10 -21.36
C LEU A 144 -23.41 -10.19 -21.96
N ARG A 145 -24.07 -9.04 -22.10
CA ARG A 145 -25.42 -8.91 -22.68
C ARG A 145 -25.41 -7.75 -23.67
N ASP A 146 -25.77 -7.97 -24.89
CA ASP A 146 -25.92 -6.98 -25.94
C ASP A 146 -24.67 -6.07 -26.09
N GLY A 147 -23.47 -6.64 -26.01
CA GLY A 147 -22.19 -5.91 -26.12
C GLY A 147 -21.81 -5.10 -24.87
N GLN A 148 -22.45 -5.35 -23.74
CA GLN A 148 -22.18 -4.72 -22.46
C GLN A 148 -22.01 -5.76 -21.35
N TRP A 149 -21.05 -5.50 -20.43
CA TRP A 149 -20.91 -6.27 -19.21
C TRP A 149 -21.86 -5.74 -18.14
N VAL A 150 -22.68 -6.61 -17.59
CA VAL A 150 -23.54 -6.33 -16.43
C VAL A 150 -22.93 -6.99 -15.20
N ILE A 151 -22.48 -6.20 -14.24
CA ILE A 151 -21.76 -6.68 -13.06
C ILE A 151 -22.68 -6.59 -11.83
N ASN A 152 -22.77 -7.69 -11.08
CA ASN A 152 -23.54 -7.79 -9.85
C ASN A 152 -22.72 -8.45 -8.74
N GLY A 153 -22.71 -7.88 -7.54
CA GLY A 153 -22.01 -8.42 -6.38
C GLY A 153 -21.66 -7.38 -5.34
N ALA A 154 -20.82 -7.77 -4.39
CA ALA A 154 -20.35 -6.89 -3.32
C ALA A 154 -18.85 -7.03 -3.12
N LYS A 155 -18.17 -5.92 -2.84
CA LYS A 155 -16.74 -5.83 -2.54
C LYS A 155 -16.54 -5.26 -1.15
N GLN A 156 -15.50 -5.71 -0.48
CA GLN A 156 -15.21 -5.35 0.90
C GLN A 156 -13.78 -4.86 1.04
N PHE A 157 -13.55 -3.91 1.97
CA PHE A 157 -12.24 -3.34 2.28
C PHE A 157 -11.55 -2.67 1.09
N VAL A 158 -12.33 -1.99 0.24
CA VAL A 158 -11.83 -1.27 -0.93
C VAL A 158 -11.18 0.03 -0.49
N SER A 159 -9.86 0.06 -0.49
CA SER A 159 -9.09 1.29 -0.22
C SER A 159 -9.24 2.29 -1.36
N ASN A 160 -9.29 3.58 -1.02
CA ASN A 160 -9.58 4.69 -1.93
C ASN A 160 -10.98 4.62 -2.57
N GLY A 161 -11.89 3.75 -2.08
CA GLY A 161 -13.17 3.47 -2.75
C GLY A 161 -14.08 4.69 -2.89
N LYS A 162 -14.05 5.62 -1.93
CA LYS A 162 -14.84 6.86 -1.97
C LYS A 162 -14.19 7.93 -2.84
N ARG A 163 -12.84 7.96 -2.90
CA ARG A 163 -12.05 8.94 -3.63
C ARG A 163 -11.84 8.55 -5.09
N ALA A 164 -11.87 7.25 -5.39
CA ALA A 164 -11.50 6.74 -6.71
C ALA A 164 -12.42 7.23 -7.82
N LYS A 165 -11.83 7.47 -9.00
CA LYS A 165 -12.54 7.66 -10.27
C LYS A 165 -12.50 6.41 -11.15
N LEU A 166 -11.55 5.50 -10.90
CA LEU A 166 -11.42 4.22 -11.58
C LEU A 166 -11.36 3.08 -10.57
N ALA A 167 -12.22 2.07 -10.74
CA ALA A 167 -12.18 0.82 -10.01
C ALA A 167 -11.70 -0.32 -10.90
N ILE A 168 -10.69 -1.07 -10.43
CA ILE A 168 -10.29 -2.35 -11.04
C ILE A 168 -11.15 -3.44 -10.39
N VAL A 169 -12.18 -3.90 -11.08
CA VAL A 169 -13.17 -4.84 -10.53
C VAL A 169 -12.92 -6.26 -11.04
N PHE A 170 -12.88 -7.22 -10.12
CA PHE A 170 -12.76 -8.64 -10.45
C PHE A 170 -14.09 -9.35 -10.27
N ALA A 171 -14.54 -10.08 -11.29
CA ALA A 171 -15.79 -10.80 -11.27
C ALA A 171 -15.69 -12.15 -12.02
N VAL A 172 -16.55 -13.08 -11.66
CA VAL A 172 -16.64 -14.37 -12.34
C VAL A 172 -17.47 -14.20 -13.61
N THR A 173 -16.84 -14.48 -14.75
CA THR A 173 -17.47 -14.52 -16.08
C THR A 173 -17.84 -15.92 -16.53
N ASP A 174 -17.12 -16.94 -16.02
CA ASP A 174 -17.26 -18.33 -16.43
C ASP A 174 -17.22 -19.25 -15.20
N PRO A 175 -18.35 -19.50 -14.52
CA PRO A 175 -18.40 -20.24 -13.26
C PRO A 175 -17.78 -21.65 -13.34
N ASP A 176 -17.97 -22.34 -14.45
CA ASP A 176 -17.53 -23.72 -14.63
C ASP A 176 -16.00 -23.87 -14.79
N LEU A 177 -15.31 -22.76 -15.04
CA LEU A 177 -13.86 -22.73 -15.21
C LEU A 177 -13.08 -22.47 -13.89
N GLY A 178 -13.78 -22.32 -12.76
CA GLY A 178 -13.17 -22.06 -11.45
C GLY A 178 -12.23 -20.85 -11.48
N LYS A 179 -10.98 -21.03 -11.09
CA LYS A 179 -9.96 -19.94 -11.07
C LYS A 179 -9.74 -19.27 -12.42
N ARG A 180 -9.96 -19.98 -13.52
CA ARG A 180 -9.83 -19.47 -14.89
C ARG A 180 -11.10 -18.80 -15.41
N GLY A 181 -12.13 -18.73 -14.60
CA GLY A 181 -13.39 -18.07 -14.93
C GLY A 181 -13.51 -16.65 -14.34
N ILE A 182 -12.44 -16.09 -13.75
CA ILE A 182 -12.41 -14.74 -13.20
C ILE A 182 -11.80 -13.78 -14.21
N SER A 183 -12.49 -12.67 -14.47
CA SER A 183 -12.04 -11.57 -15.34
C SER A 183 -11.86 -10.28 -14.57
N ALA A 184 -11.10 -9.33 -15.14
CA ALA A 184 -10.87 -8.01 -14.58
C ALA A 184 -11.51 -6.94 -15.48
N PHE A 185 -11.99 -5.86 -14.87
CA PHE A 185 -12.73 -4.80 -15.56
C PHE A 185 -12.28 -3.43 -15.07
N LEU A 186 -12.21 -2.47 -16.00
CA LEU A 186 -12.06 -1.05 -15.72
C LEU A 186 -13.45 -0.44 -15.56
N VAL A 187 -13.82 -0.06 -14.36
CA VAL A 187 -15.13 0.50 -14.04
C VAL A 187 -14.96 1.95 -13.57
N PRO A 188 -15.40 2.96 -14.35
CA PRO A 188 -15.55 4.32 -13.83
C PRO A 188 -16.47 4.32 -12.61
N THR A 189 -16.09 4.98 -11.53
CA THR A 189 -16.85 4.90 -10.27
C THR A 189 -18.16 5.68 -10.28
N ASP A 190 -18.35 6.55 -11.25
CA ASP A 190 -19.62 7.25 -11.53
C ASP A 190 -20.60 6.42 -12.36
N THR A 191 -20.23 5.20 -12.76
CA THR A 191 -21.13 4.29 -13.47
C THR A 191 -22.34 3.95 -12.61
N ALA A 192 -23.54 4.06 -13.19
CA ALA A 192 -24.77 3.67 -12.50
C ALA A 192 -24.68 2.21 -12.01
N GLY A 193 -25.01 2.01 -10.73
CA GLY A 193 -24.87 0.71 -10.08
C GLY A 193 -23.54 0.42 -9.43
N PHE A 194 -22.51 1.29 -9.55
CA PHE A 194 -21.36 1.28 -8.65
C PHE A 194 -21.69 2.12 -7.41
N ILE A 195 -21.87 1.47 -6.28
CA ILE A 195 -22.39 2.10 -5.06
C ILE A 195 -21.37 1.92 -3.94
N VAL A 196 -20.87 3.02 -3.40
CA VAL A 196 -20.09 3.02 -2.16
C VAL A 196 -21.08 3.03 -1.00
N ASP A 197 -21.24 1.88 -0.33
CA ASP A 197 -22.23 1.71 0.72
C ASP A 197 -21.85 2.45 2.00
N ARG A 198 -20.60 2.28 2.43
CA ARG A 198 -20.07 2.89 3.64
C ARG A 198 -18.54 2.94 3.64
N THR A 199 -17.99 3.86 4.41
CA THR A 199 -16.58 3.85 4.81
C THR A 199 -16.45 3.16 6.16
N GLU A 200 -15.49 2.23 6.29
CA GLU A 200 -15.30 1.44 7.49
C GLU A 200 -14.59 2.24 8.61
N HIS A 201 -15.08 2.11 9.84
CA HIS A 201 -14.39 2.61 11.02
C HIS A 201 -13.27 1.63 11.41
N LYS A 202 -12.03 2.13 11.47
CA LYS A 202 -10.83 1.29 11.59
C LYS A 202 -10.05 1.56 12.87
N MET A 203 -9.23 0.60 13.27
CA MET A 203 -8.28 0.72 14.36
C MET A 203 -7.20 1.79 14.06
N GLY A 204 -6.58 1.72 12.89
CA GLY A 204 -5.53 2.62 12.41
C GLY A 204 -5.75 3.03 10.96
N ILE A 205 -4.81 3.79 10.41
CA ILE A 205 -4.89 4.42 9.08
C ILE A 205 -6.28 5.02 8.79
N ARG A 206 -6.85 5.68 9.79
CA ARG A 206 -8.26 6.10 9.77
C ARG A 206 -8.55 7.11 8.67
N ALA A 207 -7.56 7.94 8.32
CA ALA A 207 -7.67 8.93 7.25
C ALA A 207 -7.72 8.33 5.83
N SER A 208 -7.25 7.09 5.63
CA SER A 208 -7.42 6.36 4.38
C SER A 208 -8.82 5.80 4.30
N ASP A 209 -9.62 6.20 3.31
CA ASP A 209 -10.94 5.65 3.10
C ASP A 209 -10.85 4.17 2.69
N THR A 210 -11.66 3.36 3.34
CA THR A 210 -11.74 1.92 3.10
C THR A 210 -13.21 1.56 3.08
N CYS A 211 -13.71 1.12 1.92
CA CYS A 211 -15.14 1.08 1.66
C CYS A 211 -15.68 -0.34 1.47
N ALA A 212 -16.96 -0.51 1.79
CA ALA A 212 -17.79 -1.55 1.22
C ALA A 212 -18.41 -1.00 -0.07
N VAL A 213 -18.43 -1.80 -1.14
CA VAL A 213 -18.94 -1.42 -2.46
C VAL A 213 -19.93 -2.47 -2.94
N THR A 214 -21.10 -2.03 -3.37
CA THR A 214 -22.12 -2.86 -4.04
C THR A 214 -22.12 -2.56 -5.54
N LEU A 215 -22.11 -3.61 -6.34
CA LEU A 215 -22.33 -3.58 -7.78
C LEU A 215 -23.74 -4.10 -8.05
N ASN A 216 -24.64 -3.22 -8.47
CA ASN A 216 -26.05 -3.54 -8.72
C ASN A 216 -26.42 -3.18 -10.15
N ASN A 217 -26.43 -4.20 -11.02
CA ASN A 217 -26.59 -4.04 -12.47
C ASN A 217 -25.64 -2.95 -13.02
N CYS A 218 -24.41 -2.93 -12.50
CA CYS A 218 -23.38 -2.00 -12.94
C CYS A 218 -22.98 -2.36 -14.38
N THR A 219 -23.38 -1.53 -15.33
CA THR A 219 -23.26 -1.81 -16.75
C THR A 219 -22.15 -0.99 -17.37
N ILE A 220 -21.21 -1.67 -18.03
CA ILE A 220 -20.04 -1.08 -18.71
C ILE A 220 -19.90 -1.63 -20.12
N ALA A 221 -19.22 -0.91 -21.00
CA ALA A 221 -18.95 -1.37 -22.36
C ALA A 221 -18.11 -2.65 -22.39
N GLU A 222 -18.24 -3.46 -23.42
CA GLU A 222 -17.41 -4.67 -23.62
C GLU A 222 -15.91 -4.31 -23.62
N ALA A 223 -15.51 -3.18 -24.17
CA ALA A 223 -14.15 -2.66 -24.22
C ALA A 223 -13.54 -2.35 -22.84
N ASN A 224 -14.33 -2.35 -21.77
CA ASN A 224 -13.82 -2.17 -20.40
C ASN A 224 -13.26 -3.47 -19.79
N LEU A 225 -13.26 -4.58 -20.51
CA LEU A 225 -12.53 -5.79 -20.10
C LEU A 225 -11.03 -5.47 -20.05
N LEU A 226 -10.40 -5.71 -18.92
CA LEU A 226 -8.97 -5.52 -18.74
C LEU A 226 -8.22 -6.82 -19.02
N GLY A 227 -7.34 -6.79 -20.03
CA GLY A 227 -6.64 -7.99 -20.51
C GLY A 227 -7.59 -8.99 -21.15
N GLU A 228 -7.34 -10.28 -20.96
CA GLU A 228 -8.15 -11.36 -21.54
C GLU A 228 -9.21 -11.89 -20.56
N ARG A 229 -10.36 -12.30 -21.09
CA ARG A 229 -11.41 -13.00 -20.33
C ARG A 229 -10.85 -14.24 -19.65
N GLY A 230 -11.14 -14.42 -18.37
CA GLY A 230 -10.64 -15.55 -17.57
C GLY A 230 -9.23 -15.38 -17.01
N LYS A 231 -8.55 -14.24 -17.26
CA LYS A 231 -7.21 -13.95 -16.74
C LYS A 231 -7.21 -13.03 -15.51
N GLY A 232 -8.38 -12.64 -15.01
CA GLY A 232 -8.49 -11.67 -13.90
C GLY A 232 -7.71 -12.08 -12.65
N LEU A 233 -7.73 -13.35 -12.24
CA LEU A 233 -6.97 -13.79 -11.06
C LEU A 233 -5.46 -13.65 -11.26
N SER A 234 -4.93 -13.96 -12.43
CA SER A 234 -3.49 -13.77 -12.73
C SER A 234 -3.12 -12.29 -12.75
N ILE A 235 -3.97 -11.43 -13.29
CA ILE A 235 -3.82 -9.97 -13.26
C ILE A 235 -3.77 -9.48 -11.80
N ALA A 236 -4.70 -9.94 -10.95
CA ALA A 236 -4.70 -9.57 -9.54
C ALA A 236 -3.40 -9.96 -8.84
N LEU A 237 -2.98 -11.22 -8.96
CA LEU A 237 -1.84 -11.76 -8.23
C LEU A 237 -0.49 -11.16 -8.67
N SER A 238 -0.30 -10.86 -9.96
CA SER A 238 0.94 -10.25 -10.48
C SER A 238 1.13 -8.81 -10.01
N ASN A 239 0.05 -8.04 -9.86
CA ASN A 239 0.14 -6.67 -9.36
C ASN A 239 0.37 -6.62 -7.85
N LEU A 240 -0.15 -7.59 -7.08
CA LEU A 240 0.13 -7.72 -5.65
C LEU A 240 1.61 -8.02 -5.33
N GLU A 241 2.42 -8.47 -6.29
CA GLU A 241 3.86 -8.65 -6.09
C GLU A 241 4.57 -7.30 -5.88
N GLY A 242 4.29 -6.32 -6.74
CA GLY A 242 4.78 -4.94 -6.56
C GLY A 242 4.21 -4.26 -5.33
N GLY A 243 2.93 -4.50 -5.03
CA GLY A 243 2.25 -3.98 -3.85
C GLY A 243 2.90 -4.41 -2.53
N ARG A 244 3.42 -5.65 -2.44
CA ARG A 244 4.14 -6.13 -1.24
C ARG A 244 5.38 -5.31 -0.92
N ILE A 245 6.12 -4.84 -1.94
CA ILE A 245 7.28 -3.95 -1.75
C ILE A 245 6.82 -2.62 -1.16
N GLY A 246 5.74 -2.04 -1.68
CA GLY A 246 5.15 -0.80 -1.18
C GLY A 246 4.65 -0.93 0.27
N ILE A 247 3.94 -2.01 0.61
CA ILE A 247 3.47 -2.23 1.99
C ILE A 247 4.64 -2.50 2.95
N ALA A 248 5.69 -3.18 2.51
CA ALA A 248 6.90 -3.34 3.31
C ALA A 248 7.58 -2.00 3.61
N ALA A 249 7.66 -1.11 2.60
CA ALA A 249 8.19 0.23 2.74
C ALA A 249 7.30 1.11 3.64
N GLN A 250 5.98 0.99 3.53
CA GLN A 250 5.03 1.67 4.42
C GLN A 250 5.24 1.22 5.88
N ALA A 251 5.32 -0.07 6.14
CA ALA A 251 5.56 -0.61 7.48
C ALA A 251 6.87 -0.09 8.06
N LEU A 252 7.92 -0.05 7.24
CA LEU A 252 9.22 0.50 7.62
C LEU A 252 9.14 1.99 7.96
N GLY A 253 8.43 2.79 7.16
CA GLY A 253 8.24 4.23 7.38
C GLY A 253 7.54 4.52 8.70
N ILE A 254 6.43 3.84 8.99
CA ILE A 254 5.70 3.95 10.26
C ILE A 254 6.61 3.57 11.44
N ALA A 255 7.31 2.43 11.33
CA ALA A 255 8.20 1.96 12.39
C ALA A 255 9.39 2.91 12.63
N ARG A 256 9.95 3.50 11.57
CA ARG A 256 11.02 4.50 11.66
C ARG A 256 10.54 5.76 12.37
N ALA A 257 9.36 6.27 12.04
CA ALA A 257 8.79 7.42 12.74
C ALA A 257 8.59 7.14 14.24
N ALA A 258 8.10 5.94 14.58
CA ALA A 258 7.97 5.50 15.97
C ALA A 258 9.33 5.44 16.70
N PHE A 259 10.35 4.90 16.05
CA PHE A 259 11.71 4.85 16.58
C PHE A 259 12.31 6.26 16.78
N GLU A 260 12.18 7.14 15.79
CA GLU A 260 12.69 8.52 15.86
C GLU A 260 12.03 9.30 17.01
N ALA A 261 10.71 9.14 17.20
CA ALA A 261 9.98 9.73 18.32
C ALA A 261 10.46 9.17 19.68
N ALA A 262 10.63 7.85 19.78
CA ALA A 262 11.13 7.22 21.01
C ALA A 262 12.57 7.63 21.34
N LEU A 263 13.43 7.75 20.33
CA LEU A 263 14.81 8.19 20.49
C LEU A 263 14.89 9.65 20.98
N ALA A 264 14.09 10.55 20.39
CA ALA A 264 14.00 11.92 20.83
C ALA A 264 13.52 12.02 22.28
N TYR A 265 12.40 11.36 22.59
CA TYR A 265 11.87 11.31 23.93
C TYR A 265 12.86 10.75 24.95
N ALA A 266 13.58 9.69 24.61
CA ALA A 266 14.55 9.07 25.52
C ALA A 266 15.77 9.95 25.82
N ARG A 267 16.14 10.89 24.92
CA ARG A 267 17.19 11.87 25.13
C ARG A 267 16.77 12.99 26.08
N ASP A 268 15.51 13.39 26.03
CA ASP A 268 15.00 14.55 26.76
C ASP A 268 14.41 14.16 28.13
N ARG A 269 13.78 12.98 28.24
CA ARG A 269 13.15 12.50 29.47
C ARG A 269 14.16 12.11 30.52
N VAL A 270 14.08 12.74 31.71
CA VAL A 270 14.96 12.43 32.84
C VAL A 270 14.21 11.60 33.88
N GLN A 271 14.79 10.49 34.31
CA GLN A 271 14.40 9.69 35.47
C GLN A 271 15.65 9.13 36.13
N PHE A 272 15.64 9.03 37.48
CA PHE A 272 16.80 8.64 38.29
C PHE A 272 18.03 9.52 37.98
N ASP A 273 17.79 10.83 37.91
CA ASP A 273 18.78 11.91 37.75
C ASP A 273 19.57 11.90 36.42
N LYS A 274 19.10 11.19 35.40
CA LYS A 274 19.73 11.16 34.07
C LYS A 274 18.72 10.92 32.94
N PRO A 275 19.03 11.30 31.70
CA PRO A 275 18.23 10.96 30.53
C PRO A 275 17.96 9.44 30.46
N ILE A 276 16.73 9.05 30.09
CA ILE A 276 16.38 7.62 30.13
C ILE A 276 17.15 6.79 29.10
N ILE A 277 17.67 7.39 28.04
CA ILE A 277 18.56 6.71 27.08
C ILE A 277 19.83 6.14 27.73
N GLU A 278 20.28 6.70 28.85
CA GLU A 278 21.46 6.23 29.60
C GLU A 278 21.17 5.00 30.49
N HIS A 279 19.90 4.60 30.59
CA HIS A 279 19.55 3.36 31.25
C HIS A 279 19.69 2.18 30.27
N GLN A 280 20.45 1.16 30.66
CA GLN A 280 20.79 0.03 29.80
C GLN A 280 19.57 -0.64 29.16
N SER A 281 18.45 -0.77 29.90
CA SER A 281 17.21 -1.35 29.38
C SER A 281 16.64 -0.56 28.20
N ILE A 282 16.65 0.79 28.28
CA ILE A 282 16.17 1.65 27.20
C ILE A 282 17.15 1.66 26.02
N ALA A 283 18.46 1.75 26.31
CA ALA A 283 19.49 1.69 25.28
C ALA A 283 19.44 0.39 24.46
N ASN A 284 19.22 -0.77 25.12
CA ASN A 284 19.05 -2.06 24.46
C ASN A 284 17.80 -2.09 23.58
N MET A 285 16.65 -1.58 24.06
CA MET A 285 15.45 -1.48 23.25
C MET A 285 15.65 -0.65 21.98
N LEU A 286 16.29 0.52 22.10
CA LEU A 286 16.61 1.38 20.96
C LEU A 286 17.58 0.70 19.97
N ALA A 287 18.58 -0.04 20.48
CA ALA A 287 19.51 -0.79 19.65
C ALA A 287 18.81 -1.89 18.85
N ASP A 288 17.91 -2.66 19.49
CA ASP A 288 17.11 -3.70 18.83
C ASP A 288 16.17 -3.11 17.77
N MET A 289 15.50 -1.99 18.06
CA MET A 289 14.65 -1.29 17.11
C MET A 289 15.46 -0.84 15.90
N HIS A 290 16.60 -0.20 16.09
CA HIS A 290 17.47 0.28 15.02
C HIS A 290 18.00 -0.84 14.13
N MET A 291 18.45 -1.93 14.73
CA MET A 291 18.91 -3.13 14.00
C MET A 291 17.81 -3.70 13.11
N GLN A 292 16.60 -3.87 13.64
CA GLN A 292 15.47 -4.43 12.91
C GLN A 292 15.01 -3.52 11.75
N LEU A 293 15.01 -2.20 11.92
CA LEU A 293 14.73 -1.23 10.85
C LEU A 293 15.74 -1.38 9.69
N ASN A 294 17.02 -1.51 10.00
CA ASN A 294 18.06 -1.71 8.98
C ASN A 294 17.89 -3.03 8.24
N ALA A 295 17.58 -4.12 8.95
CA ALA A 295 17.33 -5.41 8.34
C ALA A 295 16.10 -5.37 7.39
N ALA A 296 15.00 -4.72 7.81
CA ALA A 296 13.83 -4.54 6.97
C ALA A 296 14.15 -3.77 5.69
N ARG A 297 14.89 -2.65 5.82
CA ARG A 297 15.29 -1.83 4.67
C ARG A 297 16.12 -2.62 3.66
N LEU A 298 17.08 -3.43 4.10
CA LEU A 298 17.90 -4.27 3.22
C LEU A 298 17.04 -5.27 2.43
N LEU A 299 16.06 -5.92 3.08
CA LEU A 299 15.14 -6.84 2.41
C LEU A 299 14.26 -6.13 1.38
N ILE A 300 13.74 -4.94 1.70
CA ILE A 300 12.92 -4.13 0.81
C ILE A 300 13.73 -3.72 -0.43
N LEU A 301 14.91 -3.16 -0.23
CA LEU A 301 15.76 -2.70 -1.32
C LEU A 301 16.25 -3.86 -2.20
N HIS A 302 16.49 -5.04 -1.63
CA HIS A 302 16.81 -6.23 -2.40
C HIS A 302 15.65 -6.64 -3.33
N ALA A 303 14.42 -6.72 -2.80
CA ALA A 303 13.24 -7.01 -3.59
C ALA A 303 12.99 -5.95 -4.69
N ALA A 304 13.14 -4.67 -4.34
CA ALA A 304 12.99 -3.55 -5.26
C ALA A 304 14.00 -3.60 -6.42
N ARG A 305 15.28 -3.88 -6.14
CA ARG A 305 16.32 -4.05 -7.18
C ARG A 305 16.03 -5.21 -8.13
N LEU A 306 15.55 -6.33 -7.61
CA LEU A 306 15.14 -7.46 -8.45
C LEU A 306 13.98 -7.08 -9.38
N ARG A 307 13.00 -6.38 -8.84
CA ARG A 307 11.83 -5.90 -9.60
C ARG A 307 12.25 -4.92 -10.71
N THR A 308 13.10 -3.95 -10.39
CA THR A 308 13.68 -3.00 -11.37
C THR A 308 14.42 -3.73 -12.49
N ALA A 309 15.16 -4.78 -12.15
CA ALA A 309 15.90 -5.58 -13.13
C ALA A 309 15.01 -6.55 -13.94
N GLY A 310 13.68 -6.52 -13.79
CA GLY A 310 12.77 -7.45 -14.45
C GLY A 310 12.93 -8.92 -14.02
N LYS A 311 13.56 -9.16 -12.88
CA LYS A 311 13.81 -10.51 -12.36
C LYS A 311 12.66 -10.98 -11.47
N PRO A 312 12.35 -12.29 -11.43
CA PRO A 312 11.38 -12.83 -10.47
C PRO A 312 11.75 -12.42 -9.04
N CYS A 313 10.81 -11.82 -8.32
CA CYS A 313 11.07 -11.33 -6.96
C CYS A 313 9.94 -11.68 -5.95
N LEU A 314 9.02 -12.57 -6.33
CA LEU A 314 7.86 -12.92 -5.52
C LEU A 314 8.25 -13.39 -4.10
N SER A 315 9.25 -14.24 -3.98
CA SER A 315 9.76 -14.73 -2.68
C SER A 315 10.37 -13.59 -1.87
N GLN A 316 11.23 -12.76 -2.49
CA GLN A 316 11.91 -11.65 -1.83
C GLN A 316 10.93 -10.54 -1.39
N ALA A 317 9.96 -10.21 -2.23
CA ALA A 317 8.90 -9.27 -1.88
C ALA A 317 8.04 -9.79 -0.71
N SER A 318 7.75 -11.11 -0.69
CA SER A 318 7.02 -11.73 0.42
C SER A 318 7.84 -11.74 1.70
N GLN A 319 9.16 -12.03 1.64
CA GLN A 319 10.06 -11.95 2.79
C GLN A 319 10.17 -10.53 3.33
N ALA A 320 10.33 -9.54 2.47
CA ALA A 320 10.39 -8.13 2.85
C ALA A 320 9.11 -7.69 3.55
N LYS A 321 7.93 -8.02 2.98
CA LYS A 321 6.63 -7.66 3.54
C LYS A 321 6.38 -8.36 4.89
N LEU A 322 6.65 -9.65 4.99
CA LEU A 322 6.50 -10.41 6.22
C LEU A 322 7.37 -9.83 7.34
N PHE A 323 8.66 -9.68 7.07
CA PHE A 323 9.60 -9.17 8.06
C PHE A 323 9.27 -7.73 8.48
N ALA A 324 9.09 -6.82 7.51
CA ALA A 324 8.84 -5.41 7.80
C ALA A 324 7.54 -5.19 8.59
N SER A 325 6.47 -5.90 8.26
CA SER A 325 5.18 -5.74 8.96
C SER A 325 5.19 -6.28 10.39
N GLU A 326 5.84 -7.42 10.63
CA GLU A 326 5.97 -7.97 11.99
C GLU A 326 6.96 -7.17 12.85
N MET A 327 8.03 -6.67 12.23
CA MET A 327 8.97 -5.74 12.86
C MET A 327 8.29 -4.44 13.25
N ALA A 328 7.47 -3.85 12.37
CA ALA A 328 6.81 -2.57 12.62
C ALA A 328 5.93 -2.61 13.87
N GLU A 329 5.16 -3.67 14.08
CA GLU A 329 4.35 -3.81 15.29
C GLU A 329 5.22 -3.83 16.56
N LYS A 330 6.34 -4.58 16.54
CA LYS A 330 7.27 -4.68 17.68
C LYS A 330 7.94 -3.34 17.98
N VAL A 331 8.43 -2.65 16.94
CA VAL A 331 9.07 -1.34 17.07
C VAL A 331 8.09 -0.30 17.60
N CYS A 332 6.89 -0.23 17.08
CA CYS A 332 5.86 0.70 17.56
C CYS A 332 5.44 0.41 19.00
N SER A 333 5.31 -0.87 19.38
CA SER A 333 5.04 -1.28 20.76
C SER A 333 6.18 -0.85 21.70
N SER A 334 7.43 -1.05 21.29
CA SER A 334 8.61 -0.61 22.06
C SER A 334 8.66 0.92 22.19
N ALA A 335 8.27 1.66 21.16
CA ALA A 335 8.19 3.12 21.22
C ALA A 335 7.18 3.61 22.28
N ILE A 336 5.99 3.00 22.34
CA ILE A 336 5.01 3.27 23.41
C ILE A 336 5.64 2.95 24.78
N GLN A 337 6.30 1.81 24.92
CA GLN A 337 6.90 1.40 26.17
C GLN A 337 7.99 2.37 26.67
N ILE A 338 8.82 2.90 25.75
CA ILE A 338 9.84 3.92 26.07
C ILE A 338 9.22 5.22 26.55
N HIS A 339 8.07 5.63 25.98
CA HIS A 339 7.33 6.83 26.45
C HIS A 339 6.62 6.60 27.79
N GLY A 340 6.44 5.34 28.22
CA GLY A 340 5.69 5.01 29.44
C GLY A 340 4.23 5.47 29.36
N GLY A 341 3.69 6.04 30.42
CA GLY A 341 2.30 6.53 30.45
C GLY A 341 1.97 7.55 29.36
N TYR A 342 2.93 8.39 28.99
CA TYR A 342 2.77 9.36 27.90
C TYR A 342 2.59 8.72 26.53
N GLY A 343 3.17 7.53 26.29
CA GLY A 343 3.00 6.79 25.04
C GLY A 343 1.59 6.23 24.82
N TYR A 344 0.74 6.28 25.84
CA TYR A 344 -0.66 5.83 25.80
C TYR A 344 -1.66 6.97 25.56
N LEU A 345 -1.16 8.20 25.43
CA LEU A 345 -1.96 9.41 25.23
C LEU A 345 -1.88 9.87 23.76
N GLU A 346 -3.01 10.39 23.24
CA GLU A 346 -3.10 10.93 21.88
C GLU A 346 -2.22 12.19 21.66
N ASP A 347 -1.72 12.82 22.72
CA ASP A 347 -0.79 13.95 22.64
C ASP A 347 0.59 13.56 22.06
N TYR A 348 0.91 12.25 22.07
CA TYR A 348 2.14 11.68 21.51
C TYR A 348 1.79 10.76 20.34
N PRO A 349 2.56 10.81 19.24
CA PRO A 349 2.18 10.11 18.01
C PRO A 349 2.38 8.60 18.05
N VAL A 350 3.07 8.06 19.06
CA VAL A 350 3.51 6.65 19.09
C VAL A 350 2.34 5.67 19.21
N GLU A 351 1.24 6.05 19.86
CA GLU A 351 0.04 5.22 19.92
C GLU A 351 -0.62 5.09 18.53
N LYS A 352 -0.65 6.21 17.76
CA LYS A 352 -1.15 6.20 16.38
C LYS A 352 -0.30 5.31 15.49
N TYR A 353 1.02 5.40 15.57
CA TYR A 353 1.93 4.56 14.79
C TYR A 353 1.71 3.06 15.07
N TYR A 354 1.45 2.68 16.31
CA TYR A 354 1.14 1.30 16.67
C TYR A 354 -0.17 0.82 16.03
N ARG A 355 -1.22 1.64 16.07
CA ARG A 355 -2.51 1.31 15.45
C ARG A 355 -2.39 1.22 13.93
N ASP A 356 -1.65 2.14 13.31
CA ASP A 356 -1.43 2.18 11.87
C ASP A 356 -0.58 1.00 11.38
N ALA A 357 0.46 0.63 12.12
CA ALA A 357 1.34 -0.47 11.74
C ALA A 357 0.60 -1.81 11.65
N ARG A 358 -0.45 -2.03 12.47
CA ARG A 358 -1.11 -3.33 12.60
C ARG A 358 -1.72 -3.83 11.29
N ILE A 359 -2.24 -2.96 10.44
CA ILE A 359 -2.86 -3.37 9.18
C ILE A 359 -1.85 -3.98 8.20
N THR A 360 -0.57 -3.59 8.29
CA THR A 360 0.46 -4.04 7.36
C THR A 360 0.71 -5.55 7.40
N GLN A 361 0.31 -6.24 8.47
CA GLN A 361 0.34 -7.70 8.57
C GLN A 361 -0.86 -8.39 7.93
N ILE A 362 -1.91 -7.64 7.59
CA ILE A 362 -3.22 -8.19 7.20
C ILE A 362 -3.46 -8.03 5.69
N TYR A 363 -3.43 -6.79 5.18
CA TYR A 363 -3.77 -6.53 3.79
C TYR A 363 -2.63 -6.87 2.81
N GLU A 364 -2.95 -6.93 1.52
CA GLU A 364 -2.06 -7.37 0.42
C GLU A 364 -1.40 -8.74 0.68
N GLY A 365 -2.18 -9.62 1.30
CA GLY A 365 -1.76 -10.95 1.72
C GLY A 365 -1.26 -10.97 3.17
N SER A 366 -2.00 -11.64 4.05
CA SER A 366 -1.64 -11.72 5.47
C SER A 366 -0.27 -12.36 5.69
N SER A 367 0.27 -12.20 6.90
CA SER A 367 1.56 -12.83 7.29
C SER A 367 1.57 -14.34 7.01
N GLU A 368 0.44 -15.04 7.18
CA GLU A 368 0.28 -16.46 6.88
C GLU A 368 0.38 -16.72 5.37
N ILE A 369 -0.23 -15.87 4.54
CA ILE A 369 -0.14 -15.97 3.08
C ILE A 369 1.29 -15.72 2.61
N GLN A 370 2.01 -14.75 3.20
CA GLN A 370 3.42 -14.53 2.86
C GLN A 370 4.26 -15.78 3.18
N ARG A 371 4.06 -16.40 4.34
CA ARG A 371 4.73 -17.66 4.71
C ARG A 371 4.42 -18.80 3.74
N MET A 372 3.15 -18.92 3.31
CA MET A 372 2.76 -19.94 2.31
C MET A 372 3.46 -19.71 0.97
N VAL A 373 3.59 -18.45 0.51
CA VAL A 373 4.29 -18.11 -0.73
C VAL A 373 5.77 -18.45 -0.62
N ILE A 374 6.44 -18.02 0.45
CA ILE A 374 7.85 -18.31 0.71
C ILE A 374 8.08 -19.83 0.76
N ALA A 375 7.28 -20.56 1.52
CA ALA A 375 7.42 -22.02 1.67
C ALA A 375 7.23 -22.77 0.34
N ARG A 376 6.34 -22.26 -0.54
CA ARG A 376 6.15 -22.85 -1.87
C ARG A 376 7.41 -22.70 -2.73
N GLU A 377 8.05 -21.53 -2.69
CA GLU A 377 9.27 -21.27 -3.46
C GLU A 377 10.47 -22.09 -2.96
N LEU A 378 10.51 -22.43 -1.65
CA LEU A 378 11.57 -23.26 -1.08
C LEU A 378 11.61 -24.69 -1.68
N LYS A 379 10.50 -25.19 -2.25
CA LYS A 379 10.48 -26.49 -2.92
C LYS A 379 11.45 -26.58 -4.11
N ASN A 380 11.79 -25.44 -4.71
CA ASN A 380 12.66 -25.32 -5.87
C ASN A 380 14.05 -24.79 -5.50
N TYR A 381 14.35 -24.59 -4.21
CA TYR A 381 15.56 -23.90 -3.75
C TYR A 381 16.84 -24.74 -3.87
N LEU A 382 16.71 -26.07 -3.88
CA LEU A 382 17.83 -27.01 -3.93
C LEU A 382 17.98 -27.71 -5.30
N VAL A 383 17.29 -27.24 -6.33
CA VAL A 383 17.35 -27.85 -7.67
C VAL A 383 18.23 -27.05 -8.61
#